data_6aaed8c0f018a47923da90d0a49eca73
#
_entry.id   6aaed8c0f018a47923da90d0a49eca73
#
_cell.length_a   1.000
_cell.length_b   1.000
_cell.length_c   1.000
_cell.angle_alpha   90.00
_cell.angle_beta   90.00
_cell.angle_gamma   90.00
#
_symmetry.space_group_name_H-M   'P 1'
#
loop_
_entity.id
_entity.type
_entity.pdbx_description
1 polymer ?
#
loop_
_entity_poly.entity_id
_entity_poly.type
_entity_poly.pdbx_seq_one_letter_code
_entity_poly.pdbx_strand_id
1 'polypeptide(L)'
;MRLIKRIFWTVLSLALLLSATSGWWVLTPMSLPTPTVDVSIEPQTPVRGIAQAVADAGVDVPPVVLYAFFRASGQSRKLRAGSYELSQGNTPLDLLRKLSRGEESLKAISLIDGWTFRQFRAALSKAEGLKHDAKDLSDDELMAKLGMPGVAPEGRFFPDTYTYGKGTSELHAVSYTHLTLTTNRIV
;
A
#
# COMPACT_ATOMS: atom_id res chain seq x y z
N MET A 1 -31.25 -21.85 -40.11
CA MET A 1 -29.87 -21.34 -40.34
C MET A 1 -29.77 -19.80 -40.28
N ARG A 2 -30.69 -19.02 -40.83
CA ARG A 2 -30.62 -17.52 -40.82
C ARG A 2 -30.74 -16.91 -39.43
N LEU A 3 -31.56 -17.48 -38.55
CA LEU A 3 -31.74 -16.99 -37.16
C LEU A 3 -30.45 -17.18 -36.32
N ILE A 4 -29.80 -18.34 -36.42
CA ILE A 4 -28.55 -18.66 -35.70
C ILE A 4 -27.43 -17.72 -36.15
N LYS A 5 -27.32 -17.44 -37.46
CA LYS A 5 -26.35 -16.46 -37.96
C LYS A 5 -26.61 -15.05 -37.43
N ARG A 6 -27.87 -14.61 -37.34
CA ARG A 6 -28.21 -13.30 -36.74
C ARG A 6 -27.84 -13.22 -35.27
N ILE A 7 -28.16 -14.25 -34.47
CA ILE A 7 -27.80 -14.34 -33.06
C ILE A 7 -26.27 -14.31 -32.91
N PHE A 8 -25.55 -15.09 -33.71
CA PHE A 8 -24.09 -15.08 -33.68
C PHE A 8 -23.49 -13.70 -33.94
N TRP A 9 -23.99 -12.99 -34.99
CA TRP A 9 -23.48 -11.65 -35.31
C TRP A 9 -23.85 -10.62 -34.26
N THR A 10 -25.03 -10.68 -33.63
CA THR A 10 -25.42 -9.80 -32.53
C THR A 10 -24.58 -10.04 -31.29
N VAL A 11 -24.29 -11.29 -30.92
CA VAL A 11 -23.40 -11.62 -29.78
C VAL A 11 -21.98 -11.18 -30.07
N LEU A 12 -21.47 -11.38 -31.28
CA LEU A 12 -20.16 -10.95 -31.68
C LEU A 12 -20.01 -9.43 -31.65
N SER A 13 -21.00 -8.69 -32.19
CA SER A 13 -20.97 -7.21 -32.15
C SER A 13 -21.06 -6.69 -30.72
N LEU A 14 -21.87 -7.30 -29.85
CA LEU A 14 -21.96 -6.95 -28.44
C LEU A 14 -20.63 -7.20 -27.71
N ALA A 15 -19.99 -8.35 -27.97
CA ALA A 15 -18.69 -8.68 -27.38
C ALA A 15 -17.59 -7.71 -27.83
N LEU A 16 -17.58 -7.31 -29.11
CA LEU A 16 -16.65 -6.30 -29.63
C LEU A 16 -16.89 -4.94 -28.98
N LEU A 17 -18.15 -4.54 -28.80
CA LEU A 17 -18.50 -3.27 -28.19
C LEU A 17 -18.11 -3.24 -26.70
N LEU A 18 -18.34 -4.33 -25.97
CA LEU A 18 -17.91 -4.49 -24.58
C LEU A 18 -16.39 -4.49 -24.45
N SER A 19 -15.66 -5.14 -25.35
CA SER A 19 -14.20 -5.15 -25.33
C SER A 19 -13.62 -3.76 -25.64
N ALA A 20 -14.20 -3.02 -26.57
CA ALA A 20 -13.77 -1.67 -26.92
C ALA A 20 -14.03 -0.69 -25.78
N THR A 21 -15.21 -0.73 -25.14
CA THR A 21 -15.54 0.12 -23.98
C THR A 21 -14.68 -0.20 -22.77
N SER A 22 -14.44 -1.48 -22.48
CA SER A 22 -13.55 -1.91 -21.40
C SER A 22 -12.10 -1.48 -21.63
N GLY A 23 -11.61 -1.63 -22.87
CA GLY A 23 -10.27 -1.19 -23.25
C GLY A 23 -10.10 0.32 -23.13
N TRP A 24 -11.09 1.07 -23.56
CA TRP A 24 -11.08 2.53 -23.41
C TRP A 24 -11.08 2.96 -21.93
N TRP A 25 -11.93 2.34 -21.10
CA TRP A 25 -12.01 2.63 -19.66
C TRP A 25 -10.66 2.33 -18.95
N VAL A 26 -10.00 1.24 -19.26
CA VAL A 26 -8.70 0.86 -18.65
C VAL A 26 -7.60 1.89 -18.92
N LEU A 27 -7.70 2.62 -20.03
CA LEU A 27 -6.75 3.65 -20.44
C LEU A 27 -7.22 5.09 -20.08
N THR A 28 -8.42 5.24 -19.53
CA THR A 28 -8.93 6.54 -19.10
C THR A 28 -8.40 6.89 -17.73
N PRO A 29 -7.88 8.10 -17.50
CA PRO A 29 -7.42 8.55 -16.18
C PRO A 29 -8.54 8.46 -15.14
N MET A 30 -8.18 7.97 -13.95
CA MET A 30 -9.09 7.90 -12.82
C MET A 30 -9.26 9.29 -12.20
N SER A 31 -10.48 9.60 -11.73
CA SER A 31 -10.75 10.82 -10.98
C SER A 31 -10.28 10.65 -9.54
N LEU A 32 -9.46 11.58 -9.06
CA LEU A 32 -8.96 11.61 -7.69
C LEU A 32 -9.44 12.90 -6.99
N PRO A 33 -9.77 12.85 -5.69
CA PRO A 33 -10.23 14.04 -4.95
C PRO A 33 -9.10 15.05 -4.70
N THR A 34 -7.86 14.59 -4.73
CA THR A 34 -6.64 15.38 -4.49
C THR A 34 -5.60 15.08 -5.58
N PRO A 35 -4.60 15.95 -5.78
CA PRO A 35 -3.53 15.72 -6.76
C PRO A 35 -2.81 14.38 -6.61
N THR A 36 -2.71 13.91 -5.36
CA THR A 36 -2.18 12.58 -5.01
C THR A 36 -3.04 11.93 -3.94
N VAL A 37 -3.18 10.62 -4.01
CA VAL A 37 -3.91 9.78 -3.05
C VAL A 37 -3.02 8.63 -2.65
N ASP A 38 -2.91 8.39 -1.35
CA ASP A 38 -2.14 7.27 -0.80
C ASP A 38 -3.06 6.09 -0.49
N VAL A 39 -2.72 4.94 -1.06
CA VAL A 39 -3.42 3.67 -0.85
C VAL A 39 -2.51 2.73 -0.08
N SER A 40 -2.90 2.36 1.13
CA SER A 40 -2.18 1.38 1.95
C SER A 40 -2.89 0.03 1.88
N ILE A 41 -2.16 -1.01 1.48
CA ILE A 41 -2.66 -2.38 1.35
C ILE A 41 -1.90 -3.26 2.33
N GLU A 42 -2.63 -3.83 3.28
CA GLU A 42 -2.05 -4.72 4.29
C GLU A 42 -1.63 -6.07 3.70
N PRO A 43 -0.62 -6.72 4.28
CA PRO A 43 -0.25 -8.09 3.89
C PRO A 43 -1.44 -9.05 3.96
N GLN A 44 -1.50 -9.99 3.02
CA GLN A 44 -2.57 -11.00 2.91
C GLN A 44 -3.97 -10.45 2.60
N THR A 45 -4.11 -9.18 2.24
CA THR A 45 -5.39 -8.62 1.82
C THR A 45 -5.89 -9.31 0.54
N PRO A 46 -7.12 -9.87 0.54
CA PRO A 46 -7.68 -10.48 -0.67
C PRO A 46 -7.93 -9.42 -1.76
N VAL A 47 -7.94 -9.85 -3.03
CA VAL A 47 -8.12 -8.93 -4.19
C VAL A 47 -9.34 -8.02 -4.06
N ARG A 48 -10.43 -8.52 -3.46
CA ARG A 48 -11.63 -7.72 -3.19
C ARG A 48 -11.35 -6.61 -2.16
N GLY A 49 -10.56 -6.93 -1.13
CA GLY A 49 -10.13 -5.95 -0.13
C GLY A 49 -9.20 -4.89 -0.74
N ILE A 50 -8.31 -5.28 -1.66
CA ILE A 50 -7.46 -4.33 -2.41
C ILE A 50 -8.33 -3.35 -3.21
N ALA A 51 -9.33 -3.85 -3.95
CA ALA A 51 -10.26 -3.00 -4.69
C ALA A 51 -11.05 -2.05 -3.77
N GLN A 52 -11.44 -2.53 -2.59
CA GLN A 52 -12.12 -1.72 -1.59
C GLN A 52 -11.18 -0.64 -1.02
N ALA A 53 -9.94 -0.99 -0.65
CA ALA A 53 -8.95 -0.03 -0.12
C ALA A 53 -8.65 1.10 -1.12
N VAL A 54 -8.61 0.81 -2.42
CA VAL A 54 -8.45 1.83 -3.47
C VAL A 54 -9.64 2.78 -3.52
N ALA A 55 -10.87 2.25 -3.42
CA ALA A 55 -12.07 3.09 -3.40
C ALA A 55 -12.19 3.91 -2.12
N ASP A 56 -11.86 3.32 -0.95
CA ASP A 56 -11.86 3.99 0.36
C ASP A 56 -10.83 5.13 0.43
N ALA A 57 -9.75 5.02 -0.33
CA ALA A 57 -8.77 6.09 -0.50
C ALA A 57 -9.31 7.27 -1.34
N GLY A 58 -10.52 7.17 -1.89
CA GLY A 58 -11.20 8.25 -2.61
C GLY A 58 -11.04 8.19 -4.13
N VAL A 59 -10.57 7.09 -4.69
CA VAL A 59 -10.56 6.89 -6.15
C VAL A 59 -11.99 6.67 -6.62
N ASP A 60 -12.45 7.51 -7.56
CA ASP A 60 -13.82 7.46 -8.09
C ASP A 60 -14.00 6.29 -9.09
N VAL A 61 -13.83 5.08 -8.58
CA VAL A 61 -14.10 3.84 -9.31
C VAL A 61 -14.79 2.84 -8.37
N PRO A 62 -15.93 2.27 -8.77
CA PRO A 62 -16.61 1.29 -7.94
C PRO A 62 -15.73 0.07 -7.63
N PRO A 63 -15.64 -0.39 -6.36
CA PRO A 63 -14.77 -1.52 -5.97
C PRO A 63 -15.05 -2.80 -6.76
N VAL A 64 -16.30 -3.01 -7.14
CA VAL A 64 -16.71 -4.19 -7.94
C VAL A 64 -16.08 -4.16 -9.34
N VAL A 65 -15.99 -2.97 -9.95
CA VAL A 65 -15.38 -2.79 -11.28
C VAL A 65 -13.86 -3.04 -11.21
N LEU A 66 -13.19 -2.47 -10.20
CA LEU A 66 -11.77 -2.73 -9.97
C LEU A 66 -11.49 -4.21 -9.69
N TYR A 67 -12.30 -4.85 -8.86
CA TYR A 67 -12.19 -6.28 -8.58
C TYR A 67 -12.33 -7.12 -9.87
N ALA A 68 -13.36 -6.83 -10.68
CA ALA A 68 -13.57 -7.53 -11.96
C ALA A 68 -12.38 -7.33 -12.90
N PHE A 69 -11.85 -6.10 -12.97
CA PHE A 69 -10.66 -5.78 -13.76
C PHE A 69 -9.42 -6.55 -13.29
N PHE A 70 -9.13 -6.55 -11.97
CA PHE A 70 -7.99 -7.31 -11.41
C PHE A 70 -8.12 -8.81 -11.68
N ARG A 71 -9.33 -9.35 -11.65
CA ARG A 71 -9.57 -10.78 -11.97
C ARG A 71 -9.40 -11.06 -13.45
N ALA A 72 -9.95 -10.21 -14.31
CA ALA A 72 -9.88 -10.37 -15.77
C ALA A 72 -8.47 -10.20 -16.32
N SER A 73 -7.63 -9.35 -15.69
CA SER A 73 -6.23 -9.11 -16.08
C SER A 73 -5.33 -10.35 -15.91
N GLY A 74 -5.78 -11.38 -15.17
CA GLY A 74 -4.96 -12.54 -14.81
C GLY A 74 -3.80 -12.25 -13.84
N GLN A 75 -3.62 -11.00 -13.39
CA GLN A 75 -2.53 -10.59 -12.50
C GLN A 75 -2.92 -10.54 -11.03
N SER A 76 -4.12 -10.97 -10.67
CA SER A 76 -4.64 -10.91 -9.30
C SER A 76 -3.76 -11.59 -8.25
N ARG A 77 -2.95 -12.59 -8.63
CA ARG A 77 -1.98 -13.27 -7.73
C ARG A 77 -0.65 -12.52 -7.58
N LYS A 78 -0.40 -11.52 -8.42
CA LYS A 78 0.84 -10.73 -8.42
C LYS A 78 0.68 -9.41 -7.65
N LEU A 79 -0.53 -9.08 -7.23
CA LEU A 79 -0.77 -7.86 -6.46
C LEU A 79 -0.07 -7.96 -5.11
N ARG A 80 0.73 -6.95 -4.79
CA ARG A 80 1.55 -6.89 -3.58
C ARG A 80 0.94 -5.95 -2.56
N ALA A 81 1.10 -6.30 -1.29
CA ALA A 81 0.85 -5.39 -0.18
C ALA A 81 1.91 -4.28 -0.20
N GLY A 82 1.58 -3.13 0.39
CA GLY A 82 2.47 -1.98 0.47
C GLY A 82 1.70 -0.66 0.40
N SER A 83 2.43 0.44 0.40
CA SER A 83 1.86 1.79 0.29
C SER A 83 2.14 2.36 -1.09
N TYR A 84 1.08 2.73 -1.79
CA TYR A 84 1.13 3.19 -3.18
C TYR A 84 0.58 4.61 -3.28
N GLU A 85 1.31 5.48 -3.94
CA GLU A 85 0.84 6.81 -4.28
C GLU A 85 0.25 6.81 -5.69
N LEU A 86 -1.00 7.25 -5.80
CA LEU A 86 -1.69 7.48 -7.06
C LEU A 86 -1.75 8.98 -7.32
N SER A 87 -1.30 9.41 -8.47
CA SER A 87 -1.34 10.80 -8.94
C SER A 87 -2.47 11.00 -9.93
N GLN A 88 -2.95 12.24 -10.05
CA GLN A 88 -3.88 12.60 -11.13
C GLN A 88 -3.29 12.21 -12.49
N GLY A 89 -4.11 11.61 -13.35
CA GLY A 89 -3.69 11.07 -14.64
C GLY A 89 -3.35 9.58 -14.61
N ASN A 90 -3.22 8.94 -13.43
CA ASN A 90 -3.07 7.49 -13.39
C ASN A 90 -4.32 6.78 -13.90
N THR A 91 -4.10 5.77 -14.72
CA THR A 91 -5.15 4.91 -15.27
C THR A 91 -5.33 3.64 -14.41
N PRO A 92 -6.45 2.91 -14.54
CA PRO A 92 -6.60 1.58 -13.92
C PRO A 92 -5.45 0.62 -14.29
N LEU A 93 -4.90 0.75 -15.51
CA LEU A 93 -3.76 -0.06 -15.94
C LEU A 93 -2.48 0.30 -15.19
N ASP A 94 -2.24 1.62 -14.94
CA ASP A 94 -1.09 2.06 -14.16
C ASP A 94 -1.18 1.62 -12.71
N LEU A 95 -2.38 1.68 -12.12
CA LEU A 95 -2.65 1.12 -10.81
C LEU A 95 -2.30 -0.38 -10.75
N LEU A 96 -2.77 -1.17 -11.73
CA LEU A 96 -2.47 -2.60 -11.81
C LEU A 96 -0.96 -2.85 -11.92
N ARG A 97 -0.24 -2.04 -12.72
CA ARG A 97 1.21 -2.15 -12.88
C ARG A 97 1.94 -1.83 -11.58
N LYS A 98 1.60 -0.73 -10.92
CA LYS A 98 2.18 -0.36 -9.60
C LYS A 98 1.99 -1.48 -8.59
N LEU A 99 0.78 -1.99 -8.44
CA LEU A 99 0.46 -3.08 -7.51
C LEU A 99 1.18 -4.39 -7.86
N SER A 100 1.26 -4.75 -9.14
CA SER A 100 1.87 -6.02 -9.57
C SER A 100 3.39 -6.00 -9.53
N ARG A 101 4.02 -4.83 -9.73
CA ARG A 101 5.47 -4.65 -9.64
C ARG A 101 5.94 -4.35 -8.22
N GLY A 102 5.03 -3.89 -7.33
CA GLY A 102 5.38 -3.42 -6.00
C GLY A 102 6.13 -2.08 -6.06
N GLU A 103 5.68 -1.16 -6.92
CA GLU A 103 6.23 0.19 -7.00
C GLU A 103 5.69 1.04 -5.86
N GLU A 104 6.15 0.74 -4.65
CA GLU A 104 5.71 1.40 -3.42
C GLU A 104 6.26 2.82 -3.30
N SER A 105 5.46 3.72 -2.73
CA SER A 105 5.91 5.05 -2.32
C SER A 105 6.48 4.99 -0.93
N LEU A 106 7.81 4.82 -0.85
CA LEU A 106 8.51 4.74 0.42
C LEU A 106 9.03 6.12 0.84
N LYS A 107 8.89 6.40 2.13
CA LYS A 107 9.59 7.47 2.84
C LYS A 107 10.73 6.87 3.64
N ALA A 108 11.66 7.70 4.06
CA ALA A 108 12.79 7.25 4.87
C ALA A 108 12.93 8.14 6.12
N ILE A 109 13.33 7.51 7.20
CA ILE A 109 13.76 8.17 8.43
C ILE A 109 15.16 7.66 8.77
N SER A 110 16.11 8.59 9.01
CA SER A 110 17.47 8.24 9.40
C SER A 110 17.64 8.39 10.91
N LEU A 111 18.07 7.31 11.55
CA LEU A 111 18.56 7.31 12.93
C LEU A 111 20.05 7.59 12.89
N ILE A 112 20.44 8.72 13.49
CA ILE A 112 21.85 9.14 13.51
C ILE A 112 22.54 8.50 14.70
N ASP A 113 23.78 8.08 14.51
CA ASP A 113 24.60 7.50 15.56
C ASP A 113 24.76 8.50 16.74
N GLY A 114 24.66 7.97 17.95
CA GLY A 114 24.70 8.77 19.18
C GLY A 114 23.40 9.47 19.57
N TRP A 115 22.33 9.27 18.82
CA TRP A 115 21.02 9.79 19.24
C TRP A 115 20.49 9.07 20.48
N THR A 116 19.89 9.86 21.39
CA THR A 116 19.09 9.33 22.49
C THR A 116 17.74 8.83 21.99
N PHE A 117 17.11 7.93 22.73
CA PHE A 117 15.76 7.45 22.40
C PHE A 117 14.74 8.59 22.28
N ARG A 118 14.86 9.64 23.11
CA ARG A 118 14.02 10.84 23.00
C ARG A 118 14.17 11.57 21.67
N GLN A 119 15.41 11.68 21.15
CA GLN A 119 15.65 12.29 19.83
C GLN A 119 15.07 11.43 18.71
N PHE A 120 15.17 10.11 18.85
CA PHE A 120 14.53 9.16 17.93
C PHE A 120 13.01 9.34 17.92
N ARG A 121 12.34 9.35 19.09
CA ARG A 121 10.89 9.61 19.17
C ARG A 121 10.50 10.95 18.56
N ALA A 122 11.29 12.00 18.77
CA ALA A 122 11.06 13.30 18.17
C ALA A 122 11.19 13.29 16.64
N ALA A 123 12.07 12.46 16.09
CA ALA A 123 12.19 12.28 14.64
C ALA A 123 11.00 11.50 14.07
N LEU A 124 10.57 10.43 14.73
CA LEU A 124 9.37 9.68 14.35
C LEU A 124 8.11 10.55 14.34
N SER A 125 7.94 11.40 15.38
CA SER A 125 6.77 12.29 15.46
C SER A 125 6.72 13.36 14.37
N LYS A 126 7.83 13.63 13.70
CA LYS A 126 7.96 14.56 12.57
C LYS A 126 7.94 13.84 11.20
N ALA A 127 7.98 12.51 11.22
CA ALA A 127 8.06 11.73 10.00
C ALA A 127 6.73 11.79 9.21
N GLU A 128 6.79 12.35 8.02
CA GLU A 128 5.61 12.51 7.17
C GLU A 128 5.03 11.17 6.75
N GLY A 129 3.72 11.04 6.86
CA GLY A 129 2.97 9.87 6.39
C GLY A 129 2.99 8.67 7.33
N LEU A 130 3.61 8.73 8.50
CA LEU A 130 3.40 7.76 9.57
C LEU A 130 2.06 7.99 10.27
N LYS A 131 1.41 6.91 10.70
CA LYS A 131 0.31 6.97 11.66
C LYS A 131 0.94 7.06 13.06
N HIS A 132 0.77 8.21 13.72
CA HIS A 132 1.34 8.47 15.05
C HIS A 132 0.53 7.80 16.16
N ASP A 133 0.40 6.48 16.10
CA ASP A 133 -0.34 5.65 17.05
C ASP A 133 0.46 5.34 18.33
N ALA A 134 1.73 5.71 18.38
CA ALA A 134 2.59 5.59 19.55
C ALA A 134 2.89 6.93 20.22
N LYS A 135 2.35 8.05 19.71
CA LYS A 135 2.68 9.40 20.20
C LYS A 135 2.41 9.59 21.69
N ASP A 136 1.27 9.08 22.16
CA ASP A 136 0.82 9.27 23.55
C ASP A 136 1.26 8.14 24.50
N LEU A 137 2.00 7.15 23.99
CA LEU A 137 2.52 6.06 24.79
C LEU A 137 3.75 6.51 25.58
N SER A 138 3.84 6.09 26.83
CA SER A 138 5.08 6.14 27.61
C SER A 138 6.16 5.25 27.00
N ASP A 139 7.41 5.47 27.35
CA ASP A 139 8.53 4.65 26.88
C ASP A 139 8.36 3.17 27.27
N ASP A 140 7.86 2.92 28.49
CA ASP A 140 7.60 1.57 29.00
C ASP A 140 6.46 0.88 28.24
N GLU A 141 5.37 1.61 27.94
CA GLU A 141 4.25 1.08 27.15
C GLU A 141 4.66 0.79 25.69
N LEU A 142 5.48 1.67 25.11
CA LEU A 142 6.02 1.45 23.78
C LEU A 142 6.88 0.20 23.74
N MET A 143 7.80 0.04 24.71
CA MET A 143 8.66 -1.14 24.80
C MET A 143 7.85 -2.42 25.05
N ALA A 144 6.82 -2.36 25.87
CA ALA A 144 5.92 -3.48 26.09
C ALA A 144 5.19 -3.91 24.80
N LYS A 145 4.71 -2.94 23.99
CA LYS A 145 4.08 -3.21 22.68
C LYS A 145 5.06 -3.76 21.64
N LEU A 146 6.34 -3.42 21.75
CA LEU A 146 7.41 -3.98 20.94
C LEU A 146 7.87 -5.37 21.43
N GLY A 147 7.22 -5.94 22.46
CA GLY A 147 7.54 -7.26 23.00
C GLY A 147 8.70 -7.27 23.99
N MET A 148 9.09 -6.12 24.53
CA MET A 148 10.21 -5.93 25.47
C MET A 148 9.77 -5.23 26.75
N PRO A 149 8.83 -5.76 27.51
CA PRO A 149 8.38 -5.12 28.75
C PRO A 149 9.52 -5.02 29.78
N GLY A 150 9.63 -3.84 30.41
CA GLY A 150 10.62 -3.59 31.44
C GLY A 150 12.06 -3.39 30.93
N VAL A 151 12.27 -3.33 29.63
CA VAL A 151 13.58 -3.04 29.03
C VAL A 151 13.71 -1.56 28.72
N ALA A 152 14.79 -0.92 29.20
CA ALA A 152 15.08 0.46 28.85
C ALA A 152 15.28 0.63 27.34
N PRO A 153 14.68 1.64 26.69
CA PRO A 153 14.74 1.81 25.25
C PRO A 153 16.10 2.33 24.76
N GLU A 154 16.89 2.95 25.63
CA GLU A 154 18.17 3.54 25.25
C GLU A 154 19.14 2.50 24.73
N GLY A 155 19.78 2.77 23.57
CA GLY A 155 20.74 1.87 22.93
C GLY A 155 20.12 0.61 22.27
N ARG A 156 18.78 0.54 22.16
CA ARG A 156 18.09 -0.62 21.56
C ARG A 156 17.78 -0.45 20.08
N PHE A 157 17.87 0.76 19.57
CA PHE A 157 17.59 1.08 18.18
C PHE A 157 18.90 1.34 17.43
N PHE A 158 19.06 0.62 16.33
CA PHE A 158 20.31 0.70 15.58
C PHE A 158 20.32 1.97 14.71
N PRO A 159 21.43 2.73 14.66
CA PRO A 159 21.60 3.84 13.73
C PRO A 159 21.60 3.35 12.29
N ASP A 160 20.59 3.71 11.52
CA ASP A 160 20.44 3.35 10.10
C ASP A 160 19.35 4.22 9.44
N THR A 161 19.20 4.09 8.13
CA THR A 161 18.10 4.69 7.39
C THR A 161 16.99 3.66 7.15
N TYR A 162 15.86 3.90 7.81
CA TYR A 162 14.69 3.02 7.75
C TYR A 162 13.67 3.54 6.77
N THR A 163 13.28 2.70 5.81
CA THR A 163 12.22 3.03 4.85
C THR A 163 10.88 2.51 5.34
N TYR A 164 9.84 3.30 5.14
CA TYR A 164 8.46 2.95 5.49
C TYR A 164 7.48 3.45 4.44
N GLY A 165 6.37 2.76 4.29
CA GLY A 165 5.28 3.21 3.42
C GLY A 165 4.42 4.27 4.10
N LYS A 166 3.84 5.19 3.33
CA LYS A 166 2.85 6.12 3.86
C LYS A 166 1.65 5.35 4.47
N GLY A 167 1.17 5.80 5.62
CA GLY A 167 0.10 5.13 6.35
C GLY A 167 0.56 3.95 7.22
N THR A 168 1.86 3.65 7.25
CA THR A 168 2.43 2.67 8.20
C THR A 168 2.29 3.17 9.63
N SER A 169 1.94 2.25 10.53
CA SER A 169 1.94 2.49 11.98
C SER A 169 3.36 2.82 12.46
N GLU A 170 3.48 3.80 13.37
CA GLU A 170 4.74 4.13 14.02
C GLU A 170 5.33 2.93 14.77
N LEU A 171 4.48 2.16 15.46
CA LEU A 171 4.88 0.91 16.13
C LEU A 171 5.47 -0.10 15.16
N HIS A 172 4.89 -0.23 13.97
CA HIS A 172 5.37 -1.16 12.95
C HIS A 172 6.70 -0.69 12.35
N ALA A 173 6.85 0.60 12.07
CA ALA A 173 8.11 1.17 11.60
C ALA A 173 9.23 0.96 12.63
N VAL A 174 8.93 1.16 13.92
CA VAL A 174 9.88 0.95 15.02
C VAL A 174 10.21 -0.52 15.23
N SER A 175 9.27 -1.45 15.04
CA SER A 175 9.53 -2.88 15.22
C SER A 175 10.58 -3.41 14.25
N TYR A 176 10.65 -2.89 13.03
CA TYR A 176 11.70 -3.26 12.07
C TYR A 176 13.09 -2.79 12.49
N THR A 177 13.21 -1.64 13.17
CA THR A 177 14.49 -1.13 13.66
C THR A 177 15.12 -2.02 14.71
N HIS A 178 14.28 -2.76 15.46
CA HIS A 178 14.71 -3.66 16.52
C HIS A 178 15.02 -5.08 16.00
N LEU A 179 14.26 -5.59 15.04
CA LEU A 179 14.43 -6.97 14.54
C LEU A 179 15.74 -7.21 13.80
N THR A 180 16.36 -6.18 13.24
CA THR A 180 17.66 -6.31 12.56
C THR A 180 18.81 -6.66 13.51
N LEU A 181 18.71 -6.35 14.81
CA LEU A 181 19.73 -6.72 15.80
C LEU A 181 19.69 -8.20 16.19
N THR A 182 18.53 -8.88 16.08
CA THR A 182 18.41 -10.29 16.45
C THR A 182 18.79 -11.24 15.32
N THR A 183 18.68 -10.80 14.06
CA THR A 183 18.97 -11.66 12.90
C THR A 183 20.45 -11.69 12.52
N ASN A 184 21.26 -10.68 12.88
CA ASN A 184 22.68 -10.63 12.57
C ASN A 184 23.61 -11.30 13.61
N ARG A 185 23.07 -12.06 14.57
CA ARG A 185 23.85 -12.76 15.58
C ARG A 185 23.98 -14.27 15.35
N ILE A 186 23.75 -14.73 14.12
CA ILE A 186 24.02 -16.12 13.72
C ILE A 186 25.01 -16.09 12.54
N VAL A 187 26.26 -15.90 12.83
CA VAL A 187 27.41 -16.45 12.07
C VAL A 187 28.40 -16.91 13.10
#